data_fdb8d21f835af1f48af7492e5ed25bab
#
_entry.id   fdb8d21f835af1f48af7492e5ed25bab
#
_cell.length_a   1.000
_cell.length_b   1.000
_cell.length_c   1.000
_cell.angle_alpha   90.00
_cell.angle_beta   90.00
_cell.angle_gamma   90.00
#
_symmetry.space_group_name_H-M   'P 1'
#
loop_
_entity.id
_entity.type
_entity.pdbx_description
1 polymer ?
#
loop_
_entity_poly.entity_id
_entity_poly.type
_entity_poly.pdbx_seq_one_letter_code
_entity_poly.pdbx_strand_id
1 'polypeptide(L)'
;GYGSVVHGPYSTAQWMYQDSEEFFNDNLNTYSYDPAKAVEVLEADGWTLDAEGNEYSGTGLRYKEVTAEEAGDYALNVTLADGRILMPLHIMWSSSEGNSVSALLATMLANGKQTADAGMQIEQVTMTFSELLNWMYRDTSVGDQYGVKTYGMYNLATGFADVYDYAYNYASDPESDYVKQGWNQNYIFDKELDDLSMDMVYKPA
;
A
#
# COMPACT_ATOMS: atom_id res chain seq x y z
N GLY A 1 -23.08 -5.63 9.08
CA GLY A 1 -21.74 -5.28 8.64
C GLY A 1 -21.70 -4.79 7.21
N TYR A 2 -20.66 -4.07 6.87
CA TYR A 2 -20.46 -3.54 5.52
C TYR A 2 -19.73 -4.53 4.59
N GLY A 3 -19.18 -5.62 5.15
CA GLY A 3 -18.45 -6.64 4.41
C GLY A 3 -17.79 -7.64 5.34
N SER A 4 -17.03 -8.56 4.74
CA SER A 4 -16.15 -9.49 5.42
C SER A 4 -14.70 -9.24 5.00
N VAL A 5 -13.77 -9.42 5.93
CA VAL A 5 -12.33 -9.37 5.62
C VAL A 5 -11.95 -10.62 4.82
N VAL A 6 -11.14 -10.46 3.80
CA VAL A 6 -10.53 -11.56 3.04
C VAL A 6 -9.04 -11.65 3.34
N HIS A 7 -8.47 -12.84 3.32
CA HIS A 7 -7.08 -13.10 3.67
C HIS A 7 -6.19 -13.29 2.43
N GLY A 8 -6.36 -12.42 1.44
CA GLY A 8 -5.57 -12.50 0.20
C GLY A 8 -6.46 -12.43 -1.04
N PRO A 9 -6.00 -12.97 -2.17
CA PRO A 9 -6.68 -12.85 -3.46
C PRO A 9 -7.91 -13.77 -3.61
N TYR A 10 -8.30 -14.50 -2.58
CA TYR A 10 -9.43 -15.42 -2.60
C TYR A 10 -10.61 -14.91 -1.78
N SER A 11 -11.83 -15.10 -2.31
CA SER A 11 -13.05 -14.92 -1.53
C SER A 11 -13.22 -16.04 -0.52
N THR A 12 -13.78 -15.74 0.63
CA THR A 12 -14.16 -16.74 1.64
C THR A 12 -15.18 -17.76 1.13
N ALA A 13 -15.83 -17.49 0.00
CA ALA A 13 -16.79 -18.41 -0.65
C ALA A 13 -16.10 -19.36 -1.66
N GLN A 14 -14.84 -19.16 -1.99
CA GLN A 14 -14.11 -20.00 -2.93
C GLN A 14 -13.56 -21.25 -2.24
N TRP A 15 -13.53 -22.37 -2.97
CA TRP A 15 -13.10 -23.65 -2.43
C TRP A 15 -11.66 -23.63 -1.89
N MET A 16 -10.75 -22.89 -2.52
CA MET A 16 -9.36 -22.77 -2.07
C MET A 16 -9.24 -22.17 -0.68
N TYR A 17 -10.09 -21.17 -0.39
CA TYR A 17 -10.15 -20.61 0.95
C TYR A 17 -10.76 -21.63 1.92
N GLN A 18 -11.90 -22.24 1.55
CA GLN A 18 -12.62 -23.17 2.42
C GLN A 18 -11.80 -24.42 2.78
N ASP A 19 -11.08 -24.97 1.82
CA ASP A 19 -10.20 -26.12 2.04
C ASP A 19 -8.93 -25.79 2.83
N SER A 20 -8.57 -24.50 2.93
CA SER A 20 -7.36 -24.01 3.58
C SER A 20 -7.64 -23.04 4.73
N GLU A 21 -8.89 -22.91 5.21
CA GLU A 21 -9.27 -21.92 6.21
C GLU A 21 -8.46 -22.06 7.52
N GLU A 22 -8.26 -23.30 7.99
CA GLU A 22 -7.47 -23.57 9.19
C GLU A 22 -6.01 -23.12 9.00
N PHE A 23 -5.42 -23.41 7.83
CA PHE A 23 -4.07 -22.96 7.51
C PHE A 23 -3.95 -21.43 7.49
N PHE A 24 -4.91 -20.74 6.90
CA PHE A 24 -4.91 -19.27 6.87
C PHE A 24 -5.03 -18.69 8.28
N ASN A 25 -5.92 -19.23 9.11
CA ASN A 25 -6.14 -18.75 10.47
C ASN A 25 -4.90 -18.96 11.36
N ASP A 26 -4.15 -20.03 11.16
CA ASP A 26 -2.99 -20.39 11.98
C ASP A 26 -1.69 -19.75 11.51
N ASN A 27 -1.56 -19.43 10.22
CA ASN A 27 -0.28 -19.04 9.63
C ASN A 27 -0.25 -17.60 9.10
N LEU A 28 -1.39 -16.98 8.83
CA LEU A 28 -1.41 -15.59 8.36
C LEU A 28 -1.54 -14.61 9.52
N ASN A 29 -0.82 -13.49 9.40
CA ASN A 29 -0.95 -12.40 10.35
C ASN A 29 -2.37 -11.81 10.30
N THR A 30 -3.07 -11.84 11.42
CA THR A 30 -4.31 -11.09 11.59
C THR A 30 -3.97 -9.73 12.15
N TYR A 31 -4.05 -8.70 11.32
CA TYR A 31 -3.79 -7.31 11.75
C TYR A 31 -5.00 -6.75 12.51
N SER A 32 -5.17 -7.19 13.76
CA SER A 32 -6.19 -6.62 14.63
C SER A 32 -5.85 -5.17 14.98
N TYR A 33 -6.88 -4.39 15.28
CA TYR A 33 -6.69 -3.00 15.72
C TYR A 33 -5.88 -2.94 17.02
N ASP A 34 -4.64 -2.51 16.92
CA ASP A 34 -3.71 -2.36 18.05
C ASP A 34 -2.79 -1.14 17.80
N PRO A 35 -3.18 0.06 18.30
CA PRO A 35 -2.38 1.27 18.11
C PRO A 35 -1.01 1.21 18.82
N ALA A 36 -0.91 0.50 19.93
CA ALA A 36 0.37 0.36 20.62
C ALA A 36 1.35 -0.47 19.80
N LYS A 37 0.86 -1.58 19.22
CA LYS A 37 1.67 -2.40 18.32
C LYS A 37 2.05 -1.65 17.04
N ALA A 38 1.17 -0.80 16.52
CA ALA A 38 1.48 0.05 15.38
C ALA A 38 2.65 0.99 15.69
N VAL A 39 2.65 1.63 16.87
CA VAL A 39 3.76 2.50 17.30
C VAL A 39 5.06 1.71 17.42
N GLU A 40 5.05 0.52 18.03
CA GLU A 40 6.25 -0.33 18.13
C GLU A 40 6.84 -0.65 16.75
N VAL A 41 6.00 -1.01 15.78
CA VAL A 41 6.44 -1.33 14.42
C VAL A 41 7.01 -0.10 13.71
N LEU A 42 6.36 1.04 13.85
CA LEU A 42 6.83 2.31 13.28
C LEU A 42 8.19 2.71 13.85
N GLU A 43 8.37 2.62 15.17
CA GLU A 43 9.65 2.95 15.82
C GLU A 43 10.75 1.98 15.44
N ALA A 44 10.45 0.70 15.36
CA ALA A 44 11.40 -0.32 14.91
C ALA A 44 11.87 -0.13 13.46
N ASP A 45 11.00 0.45 12.61
CA ASP A 45 11.32 0.80 11.22
C ASP A 45 11.95 2.20 11.08
N GLY A 46 12.18 2.94 12.16
CA GLY A 46 12.89 4.21 12.14
C GLY A 46 12.02 5.46 12.02
N TRP A 47 10.70 5.35 12.16
CA TRP A 47 9.79 6.51 12.22
C TRP A 47 9.84 7.20 13.59
N THR A 48 10.98 7.79 13.90
CA THR A 48 11.31 8.30 15.24
C THR A 48 11.61 9.79 15.28
N LEU A 49 11.45 10.50 14.16
CA LEU A 49 11.81 11.91 14.05
C LEU A 49 10.57 12.81 13.94
N ASP A 50 10.75 14.10 14.24
CA ASP A 50 9.83 15.18 13.93
C ASP A 50 10.18 15.87 12.58
N ALA A 51 9.45 16.92 12.21
CA ALA A 51 9.65 17.65 10.95
C ALA A 51 10.99 18.41 10.87
N GLU A 52 11.60 18.70 11.98
CA GLU A 52 12.90 19.35 12.11
C GLU A 52 14.06 18.35 12.18
N GLY A 53 13.74 17.05 12.21
CA GLY A 53 14.72 15.97 12.30
C GLY A 53 15.24 15.71 13.71
N ASN A 54 14.52 16.18 14.73
CA ASN A 54 14.77 15.83 16.14
C ASN A 54 13.98 14.57 16.53
N GLU A 55 14.22 14.07 17.73
CA GLU A 55 13.44 12.95 18.30
C GLU A 55 11.95 13.30 18.40
N TYR A 56 11.09 12.39 17.95
CA TYR A 56 9.64 12.56 17.94
C TYR A 56 9.08 12.70 19.37
N SER A 57 8.41 13.81 19.65
CA SER A 57 7.91 14.16 20.98
C SER A 57 6.54 13.55 21.35
N GLY A 58 5.96 12.74 20.49
CA GLY A 58 4.62 12.17 20.67
C GLY A 58 3.47 13.04 20.12
N THR A 59 3.78 14.11 19.40
CA THR A 59 2.78 15.00 18.77
C THR A 59 3.15 15.36 17.33
N GLY A 60 2.14 15.53 16.48
CA GLY A 60 2.35 15.83 15.06
C GLY A 60 2.63 14.56 14.24
N LEU A 61 3.25 14.73 13.08
CA LEU A 61 3.65 13.64 12.22
C LEU A 61 4.99 13.05 12.64
N ARG A 62 5.13 11.75 12.45
CA ARG A 62 6.43 11.09 12.49
C ARG A 62 7.13 11.25 11.15
N TYR A 63 8.44 11.31 11.21
CA TYR A 63 9.33 11.32 10.05
C TYR A 63 10.37 10.22 10.21
N LYS A 64 10.87 9.75 9.06
CA LYS A 64 12.00 8.84 8.95
C LYS A 64 13.06 9.48 8.08
N GLU A 65 14.31 9.46 8.52
CA GLU A 65 15.43 9.82 7.67
C GLU A 65 15.66 8.72 6.64
N VAL A 66 15.78 9.11 5.38
CA VAL A 66 15.93 8.19 4.24
C VAL A 66 17.09 8.61 3.36
N THR A 67 17.66 7.65 2.66
CA THR A 67 18.66 7.94 1.62
C THR A 67 18.02 8.58 0.40
N ALA A 68 18.80 9.20 -0.48
CA ALA A 68 18.31 9.76 -1.73
C ALA A 68 17.65 8.68 -2.65
N GLU A 69 18.14 7.44 -2.57
CA GLU A 69 17.58 6.31 -3.31
C GLU A 69 16.21 5.91 -2.76
N GLU A 70 16.07 5.79 -1.44
CA GLU A 70 14.80 5.47 -0.77
C GLU A 70 13.77 6.60 -0.93
N ALA A 71 14.23 7.85 -0.83
CA ALA A 71 13.39 9.03 -1.04
C ALA A 71 12.78 9.05 -2.45
N GLY A 72 13.60 8.71 -3.44
CA GLY A 72 13.20 8.79 -4.85
C GLY A 72 12.56 10.14 -5.18
N ASP A 73 11.44 10.10 -5.88
CA ASP A 73 10.67 11.28 -6.31
C ASP A 73 9.37 11.48 -5.49
N TYR A 74 9.30 10.94 -4.25
CA TYR A 74 8.10 11.09 -3.43
C TYR A 74 7.83 12.56 -3.09
N ALA A 75 6.65 13.04 -3.47
CA ALA A 75 6.30 14.47 -3.47
C ALA A 75 6.30 15.14 -2.09
N LEU A 76 6.17 14.36 -1.01
CA LEU A 76 6.06 14.87 0.36
C LEU A 76 7.39 14.85 1.13
N ASN A 77 8.48 14.36 0.53
CA ASN A 77 9.79 14.38 1.17
C ASN A 77 10.25 15.82 1.47
N VAL A 78 10.93 15.98 2.60
CA VAL A 78 11.49 17.27 3.03
C VAL A 78 13.01 17.16 3.09
N THR A 79 13.71 18.08 2.43
CA THR A 79 15.17 18.19 2.57
C THR A 79 15.49 19.26 3.58
N LEU A 80 16.18 18.89 4.65
CA LEU A 80 16.66 19.81 5.69
C LEU A 80 17.86 20.64 5.20
N ALA A 81 18.15 21.73 5.91
CA ALA A 81 19.27 22.62 5.59
C ALA A 81 20.64 21.93 5.68
N ASP A 82 20.77 20.87 6.47
CA ASP A 82 21.99 20.04 6.60
C ASP A 82 22.11 18.95 5.52
N GLY A 83 21.13 18.84 4.64
CA GLY A 83 21.10 17.89 3.52
C GLY A 83 20.42 16.55 3.82
N ARG A 84 19.97 16.31 5.05
CA ARG A 84 19.17 15.11 5.36
C ARG A 84 17.84 15.15 4.65
N ILE A 85 17.36 14.00 4.21
CA ILE A 85 16.04 13.86 3.60
C ILE A 85 15.13 13.14 4.58
N LEU A 86 14.00 13.77 4.91
CA LEU A 86 13.00 13.23 5.79
C LEU A 86 11.74 12.85 5.00
N MET A 87 11.30 11.63 5.17
CA MET A 87 10.00 11.14 4.65
C MET A 87 8.96 11.29 5.74
N PRO A 88 7.85 12.03 5.53
CA PRO A 88 6.76 12.13 6.49
C PRO A 88 5.89 10.87 6.49
N LEU A 89 5.38 10.48 7.64
CA LEU A 89 4.34 9.44 7.75
C LEU A 89 2.96 10.00 7.35
N HIS A 90 2.93 10.58 6.17
CA HIS A 90 1.76 11.19 5.56
C HIS A 90 1.41 10.42 4.28
N ILE A 91 0.31 9.70 4.30
CA ILE A 91 -0.13 8.86 3.19
C ILE A 91 -1.25 9.58 2.45
N MET A 92 -0.99 9.97 1.21
CA MET A 92 -2.04 10.46 0.32
C MET A 92 -2.82 9.28 -0.25
N TRP A 93 -4.13 9.30 -0.08
CA TRP A 93 -5.03 8.24 -0.49
C TRP A 93 -5.93 8.72 -1.63
N SER A 94 -5.69 8.19 -2.83
CA SER A 94 -6.54 8.47 -3.99
C SER A 94 -7.78 7.57 -3.99
N SER A 95 -8.95 8.17 -4.12
CA SER A 95 -10.22 7.47 -4.23
C SER A 95 -11.09 8.05 -5.36
N SER A 96 -11.89 7.20 -5.99
CA SER A 96 -12.82 7.65 -7.02
C SER A 96 -14.04 8.36 -6.43
N GLU A 97 -14.56 9.34 -7.16
CA GLU A 97 -15.82 10.02 -6.85
C GLU A 97 -16.99 9.03 -6.73
N GLY A 98 -17.94 9.33 -5.86
CA GLY A 98 -19.17 8.53 -5.69
C GLY A 98 -18.99 7.21 -4.96
N ASN A 99 -17.79 6.87 -4.48
CA ASN A 99 -17.56 5.65 -3.70
C ASN A 99 -17.99 5.85 -2.24
N SER A 100 -19.14 5.27 -1.88
CA SER A 100 -19.71 5.42 -0.53
C SER A 100 -18.87 4.74 0.58
N VAL A 101 -18.12 3.68 0.25
CA VAL A 101 -17.24 3.01 1.20
C VAL A 101 -16.04 3.88 1.50
N SER A 102 -15.42 4.49 0.48
CA SER A 102 -14.33 5.44 0.66
C SER A 102 -14.75 6.66 1.48
N ALA A 103 -15.95 7.21 1.21
CA ALA A 103 -16.49 8.33 1.98
C ALA A 103 -16.71 7.97 3.46
N LEU A 104 -17.21 6.76 3.75
CA LEU A 104 -17.36 6.26 5.11
C LEU A 104 -16.00 6.11 5.81
N LEU A 105 -15.03 5.48 5.16
CA LEU A 105 -13.68 5.30 5.71
C LEU A 105 -12.99 6.64 5.98
N ALA A 106 -13.09 7.60 5.05
CA ALA A 106 -12.57 8.95 5.25
C ALA A 106 -13.19 9.65 6.47
N THR A 107 -14.51 9.49 6.67
CA THR A 107 -15.20 10.01 7.85
C THR A 107 -14.70 9.35 9.13
N MET A 108 -14.47 8.05 9.13
CA MET A 108 -13.93 7.32 10.28
C MET A 108 -12.50 7.77 10.60
N LEU A 109 -11.64 7.94 9.59
CA LEU A 109 -10.26 8.43 9.77
C LEU A 109 -10.23 9.87 10.29
N ALA A 110 -11.08 10.76 9.75
CA ALA A 110 -11.16 12.17 10.18
C ALA A 110 -11.67 12.33 11.61
N ASN A 111 -12.57 11.47 12.07
CA ASN A 111 -13.14 11.49 13.42
C ASN A 111 -12.36 10.63 14.42
N GLY A 112 -11.50 9.73 13.91
CA GLY A 112 -10.67 8.86 14.74
C GLY A 112 -9.35 9.55 15.10
N LYS A 113 -8.90 9.34 16.35
CA LYS A 113 -7.61 9.85 16.80
C LYS A 113 -6.46 8.85 16.55
N GLN A 114 -6.78 7.65 16.15
CA GLN A 114 -5.86 6.51 16.16
C GLN A 114 -4.63 6.72 15.26
N THR A 115 -4.82 7.22 14.05
CA THR A 115 -3.72 7.54 13.14
C THR A 115 -2.90 8.71 13.68
N ALA A 116 -3.55 9.77 14.17
CA ALA A 116 -2.89 10.93 14.75
C ALA A 116 -2.11 10.57 16.04
N ASP A 117 -2.66 9.71 16.89
CA ASP A 117 -2.01 9.25 18.12
C ASP A 117 -0.77 8.37 17.81
N ALA A 118 -0.75 7.70 16.65
CA ALA A 118 0.43 7.00 16.13
C ALA A 118 1.41 7.90 15.38
N GLY A 119 1.11 9.19 15.21
CA GLY A 119 1.93 10.13 14.44
C GLY A 119 1.80 9.98 12.92
N MET A 120 0.68 9.41 12.45
CA MET A 120 0.38 9.16 11.04
C MET A 120 -0.76 10.05 10.55
N GLN A 121 -0.67 10.51 9.32
CA GLN A 121 -1.78 11.14 8.61
C GLN A 121 -2.14 10.32 7.36
N ILE A 122 -3.43 10.09 7.18
CA ILE A 122 -3.97 9.56 5.92
C ILE A 122 -4.90 10.64 5.36
N GLU A 123 -4.56 11.15 4.18
CA GLU A 123 -5.31 12.22 3.51
C GLU A 123 -5.99 11.69 2.25
N GLN A 124 -7.34 11.69 2.27
CA GLN A 124 -8.10 11.29 1.08
C GLN A 124 -8.14 12.43 0.05
N VAL A 125 -7.81 12.10 -1.18
CA VAL A 125 -8.01 12.96 -2.34
C VAL A 125 -8.97 12.26 -3.30
N THR A 126 -10.12 12.88 -3.52
CA THR A 126 -11.15 12.34 -4.41
C THR A 126 -10.95 12.88 -5.82
N MET A 127 -11.03 12.00 -6.80
CA MET A 127 -10.84 12.35 -8.20
C MET A 127 -11.68 11.43 -9.12
N THR A 128 -11.70 11.73 -10.42
CA THR A 128 -12.32 10.80 -11.36
C THR A 128 -11.59 9.46 -11.41
N PHE A 129 -12.28 8.39 -11.76
CA PHE A 129 -11.64 7.08 -11.84
C PHE A 129 -10.52 7.04 -12.89
N SER A 130 -10.67 7.74 -14.01
CA SER A 130 -9.63 7.83 -15.04
C SER A 130 -8.37 8.53 -14.52
N GLU A 131 -8.53 9.60 -13.75
CA GLU A 131 -7.41 10.31 -13.15
C GLU A 131 -6.70 9.45 -12.09
N LEU A 132 -7.46 8.73 -11.25
CA LEU A 132 -6.92 7.77 -10.30
C LEU A 132 -6.03 6.74 -11.01
N LEU A 133 -6.49 6.19 -12.14
CA LEU A 133 -5.70 5.24 -12.92
C LEU A 133 -4.42 5.86 -13.49
N ASN A 134 -4.47 7.10 -13.98
CA ASN A 134 -3.27 7.80 -14.46
C ASN A 134 -2.19 7.91 -13.37
N TRP A 135 -2.59 8.24 -12.14
CA TRP A 135 -1.68 8.28 -10.99
C TRP A 135 -1.17 6.89 -10.61
N MET A 136 -2.05 5.89 -10.60
CA MET A 136 -1.68 4.52 -10.23
C MET A 136 -0.70 3.90 -11.23
N TYR A 137 -0.96 4.08 -12.53
CA TYR A 137 -0.08 3.58 -13.59
C TYR A 137 1.12 4.48 -13.87
N ARG A 138 1.18 5.65 -13.25
CA ARG A 138 2.22 6.68 -13.49
C ARG A 138 2.31 7.01 -14.99
N ASP A 139 1.14 7.26 -15.59
CA ASP A 139 1.02 7.46 -17.05
C ASP A 139 1.47 8.86 -17.48
N THR A 140 2.78 8.98 -17.71
CA THR A 140 3.37 10.25 -18.19
C THR A 140 2.99 10.60 -19.63
N SER A 141 2.33 9.70 -20.36
CA SER A 141 1.86 10.00 -21.72
C SER A 141 0.71 11.01 -21.75
N VAL A 142 -0.03 11.12 -20.62
CA VAL A 142 -1.13 12.08 -20.45
C VAL A 142 -0.74 13.31 -19.62
N GLY A 143 0.42 13.27 -18.94
CA GLY A 143 0.94 14.42 -18.20
C GLY A 143 2.14 14.06 -17.32
N ASP A 144 3.16 14.90 -17.32
CA ASP A 144 4.42 14.66 -16.58
C ASP A 144 4.23 14.52 -15.07
N GLN A 145 3.19 15.16 -14.52
CA GLN A 145 2.86 15.09 -13.08
C GLN A 145 2.59 13.66 -12.61
N TYR A 146 2.04 12.81 -13.47
CA TYR A 146 1.73 11.42 -13.11
C TYR A 146 2.99 10.56 -12.91
N GLY A 147 4.14 11.01 -13.37
CA GLY A 147 5.43 10.36 -13.12
C GLY A 147 5.90 10.49 -11.67
N VAL A 148 5.45 11.50 -10.93
CA VAL A 148 5.87 11.76 -9.54
C VAL A 148 5.10 10.84 -8.58
N LYS A 149 5.81 10.22 -7.63
CA LYS A 149 5.19 9.42 -6.56
C LYS A 149 4.48 10.35 -5.57
N THR A 150 3.16 10.41 -5.66
CA THR A 150 2.33 11.30 -4.84
C THR A 150 1.42 10.51 -3.92
N TYR A 151 0.82 9.43 -4.42
CA TYR A 151 -0.17 8.64 -3.67
C TYR A 151 0.43 7.33 -3.20
N GLY A 152 0.26 7.04 -1.90
CA GLY A 152 0.64 5.77 -1.28
C GLY A 152 -0.50 4.76 -1.18
N MET A 153 -1.75 5.19 -1.40
CA MET A 153 -2.93 4.33 -1.36
C MET A 153 -3.89 4.65 -2.51
N TYR A 154 -4.51 3.60 -3.05
CA TYR A 154 -5.55 3.70 -4.07
C TYR A 154 -6.74 2.85 -3.68
N ASN A 155 -7.97 3.40 -3.82
CA ASN A 155 -9.17 2.66 -3.56
C ASN A 155 -9.71 2.06 -4.85
N LEU A 156 -9.52 0.76 -4.99
CA LEU A 156 -9.96 -0.02 -6.14
C LEU A 156 -10.98 -1.07 -5.70
N ALA A 157 -11.68 -1.63 -6.67
CA ALA A 157 -12.53 -2.79 -6.51
C ALA A 157 -12.08 -3.89 -7.47
N THR A 158 -12.17 -5.14 -7.03
CA THR A 158 -11.91 -6.31 -7.85
C THR A 158 -12.99 -7.35 -7.64
N GLY A 159 -13.12 -8.26 -8.58
CA GLY A 159 -13.93 -9.46 -8.44
C GLY A 159 -13.04 -10.67 -8.13
N PHE A 160 -13.60 -11.65 -7.45
CA PHE A 160 -12.97 -12.95 -7.26
C PHE A 160 -13.44 -13.87 -8.38
N ALA A 161 -12.53 -14.25 -9.27
CA ALA A 161 -12.80 -15.17 -10.37
C ALA A 161 -12.17 -16.54 -10.12
N ASP A 162 -12.62 -17.55 -10.86
CA ASP A 162 -12.02 -18.90 -10.83
C ASP A 162 -10.72 -18.99 -11.65
N VAL A 163 -10.05 -17.86 -11.83
CA VAL A 163 -8.75 -17.77 -12.50
C VAL A 163 -7.67 -17.56 -11.44
N TYR A 164 -6.62 -18.38 -11.49
CA TYR A 164 -5.58 -18.46 -10.46
C TYR A 164 -4.20 -18.09 -10.99
N ASP A 165 -4.14 -17.45 -12.14
CA ASP A 165 -2.90 -16.94 -12.69
C ASP A 165 -2.56 -15.59 -12.06
N TYR A 166 -1.72 -15.61 -11.05
CA TYR A 166 -1.16 -14.40 -10.41
C TYR A 166 0.27 -14.10 -10.86
N ALA A 167 0.83 -14.88 -11.79
CA ALA A 167 2.21 -14.69 -12.26
C ALA A 167 2.44 -13.26 -12.78
N TYR A 168 1.48 -12.69 -13.48
CA TYR A 168 1.58 -11.30 -13.97
C TYR A 168 1.61 -10.24 -12.87
N ASN A 169 1.01 -10.50 -11.70
CA ASN A 169 0.97 -9.55 -10.58
C ASN A 169 2.26 -9.57 -9.73
N TYR A 170 3.00 -10.67 -9.75
CA TYR A 170 4.16 -10.88 -8.89
C TYR A 170 5.43 -11.21 -9.65
N ALA A 171 5.42 -11.10 -10.99
CA ALA A 171 6.62 -11.26 -11.80
C ALA A 171 7.72 -10.30 -11.32
N SER A 172 8.89 -10.84 -11.02
CA SER A 172 10.02 -10.10 -10.45
C SER A 172 11.19 -9.93 -11.44
N ASP A 173 11.20 -10.67 -12.56
CA ASP A 173 12.22 -10.52 -13.59
C ASP A 173 12.03 -9.19 -14.35
N PRO A 174 12.98 -8.24 -14.26
CA PRO A 174 12.90 -6.96 -14.97
C PRO A 174 12.80 -7.11 -16.50
N GLU A 175 13.26 -8.24 -17.05
CA GLU A 175 13.19 -8.51 -18.47
C GLU A 175 11.87 -9.14 -18.93
N SER A 176 11.02 -9.57 -18.00
CA SER A 176 9.71 -10.12 -18.33
C SER A 176 8.79 -9.06 -18.93
N ASP A 177 7.93 -9.49 -19.85
CA ASP A 177 6.92 -8.62 -20.43
C ASP A 177 5.94 -8.09 -19.38
N TYR A 178 5.67 -8.85 -18.34
CA TYR A 178 4.80 -8.45 -17.23
C TYR A 178 5.34 -7.25 -16.46
N VAL A 179 6.63 -7.24 -16.13
CA VAL A 179 7.27 -6.11 -15.44
C VAL A 179 7.38 -4.91 -16.40
N LYS A 180 7.81 -5.12 -17.65
CA LYS A 180 7.94 -4.05 -18.66
C LYS A 180 6.62 -3.37 -18.98
N GLN A 181 5.51 -4.08 -18.91
CA GLN A 181 4.16 -3.55 -19.15
C GLN A 181 3.51 -3.00 -17.86
N GLY A 182 4.20 -3.04 -16.72
CA GLY A 182 3.70 -2.50 -15.44
C GLY A 182 2.60 -3.33 -14.79
N TRP A 183 2.51 -4.63 -15.08
CA TRP A 183 1.49 -5.49 -14.48
C TRP A 183 1.73 -5.78 -13.00
N ASN A 184 3.01 -5.81 -12.54
CA ASN A 184 3.34 -5.90 -11.13
C ASN A 184 3.15 -4.55 -10.44
N GLN A 185 1.92 -4.15 -10.23
CA GLN A 185 1.55 -2.86 -9.60
C GLN A 185 1.77 -2.84 -8.09
N ASN A 186 2.00 -4.01 -7.49
CA ASN A 186 2.31 -4.12 -6.07
C ASN A 186 3.76 -3.74 -5.76
N TYR A 187 4.62 -3.66 -6.79
CA TYR A 187 6.06 -3.42 -6.65
C TYR A 187 6.75 -4.40 -5.70
N ILE A 188 6.21 -5.62 -5.61
CA ILE A 188 6.81 -6.72 -4.86
C ILE A 188 7.69 -7.51 -5.83
N PHE A 189 9.00 -7.48 -5.61
CA PHE A 189 10.00 -8.17 -6.43
C PHE A 189 10.65 -9.25 -5.57
N ASP A 190 9.90 -10.29 -5.28
CA ASP A 190 10.31 -11.45 -4.49
C ASP A 190 10.36 -12.69 -5.40
N LYS A 191 11.56 -13.26 -5.55
CA LYS A 191 11.75 -14.39 -6.45
C LYS A 191 11.03 -15.66 -5.98
N GLU A 192 10.90 -15.87 -4.69
CA GLU A 192 10.18 -17.05 -4.17
C GLU A 192 8.68 -16.94 -4.49
N LEU A 193 8.11 -15.74 -4.29
CA LEU A 193 6.72 -15.47 -4.65
C LEU A 193 6.47 -15.58 -6.16
N ASP A 194 7.41 -15.10 -6.99
CA ASP A 194 7.38 -15.25 -8.44
C ASP A 194 7.37 -16.74 -8.84
N ASP A 195 8.31 -17.52 -8.33
CA ASP A 195 8.40 -18.95 -8.60
C ASP A 195 7.13 -19.71 -8.16
N LEU A 196 6.59 -19.40 -6.97
CA LEU A 196 5.36 -20.01 -6.47
C LEU A 196 4.14 -19.65 -7.33
N SER A 197 4.01 -18.40 -7.75
CA SER A 197 2.90 -17.98 -8.61
C SER A 197 2.96 -18.61 -10.00
N MET A 198 4.15 -18.82 -10.54
CA MET A 198 4.37 -19.60 -11.77
C MET A 198 4.04 -21.09 -11.59
N ASP A 199 4.48 -21.69 -10.48
CA ASP A 199 4.22 -23.10 -10.15
C ASP A 199 2.70 -23.38 -10.04
N MET A 200 1.93 -22.45 -9.50
CA MET A 200 0.46 -22.59 -9.40
C MET A 200 -0.21 -22.85 -10.76
N VAL A 201 0.32 -22.28 -11.82
CA VAL A 201 -0.31 -22.33 -13.16
C VAL A 201 0.33 -23.40 -14.04
N TYR A 202 1.65 -23.54 -13.99
CA TYR A 202 2.42 -24.29 -14.97
C TYR A 202 3.01 -25.60 -14.46
N LYS A 203 2.99 -25.84 -13.16
CA LYS A 203 3.49 -27.11 -12.61
C LYS A 203 2.45 -28.21 -12.77
N PRO A 204 2.81 -29.35 -13.36
CA PRO A 204 1.93 -30.52 -13.43
C PRO A 204 1.58 -31.01 -12.01
N ALA A 205 0.31 -31.37 -11.82
CA ALA A 205 -0.16 -31.95 -10.57
C ALA A 205 0.46 -33.33 -10.29
#